data_12b202041902cc473bfa85b237be44da
#
_entry.id   12b202041902cc473bfa85b237be44da
#
_cell.length_a   1.000
_cell.length_b   1.000
_cell.length_c   1.000
_cell.angle_alpha   90.00
_cell.angle_beta   90.00
_cell.angle_gamma   90.00
#
_symmetry.space_group_name_H-M   'P 1'
#
loop_
_entity.id
_entity.type
_entity.pdbx_description
1 polymer ?
#
loop_
_entity_poly.entity_id
_entity_poly.type
_entity_poly.pdbx_seq_one_letter_code
_entity_poly.pdbx_strand_id
1 'polypeptide(L)'
;MGRDSRFGQRAQAAKALEEAKRALKLARKELEEFRKEREALRLRDACEKGWLAVLMATDALLTEFGLGRPESYAERRALLKRLEEEVPKAAELGLRDRLGARGYYLHILGYHEGSLVEEEVEEELDKVERYLKDVEELLKESHDTQPGE
;
A
#
# COMPACT_ATOMS: atom_id res chain seq x y z
N MET A 1 -13.89 -18.73 -16.00
CA MET A 1 -13.20 -17.47 -16.27
C MET A 1 -14.23 -16.50 -16.77
N GLY A 2 -13.93 -15.31 -17.08
CA GLY A 2 -14.88 -14.36 -17.57
C GLY A 2 -15.49 -13.52 -16.47
N ARG A 3 -16.78 -13.26 -16.56
CA ARG A 3 -17.45 -12.28 -15.72
C ARG A 3 -17.34 -12.58 -14.21
N ASP A 4 -17.55 -13.81 -13.82
CA ASP A 4 -17.51 -14.17 -12.41
C ASP A 4 -16.14 -13.99 -11.80
N SER A 5 -15.11 -14.34 -12.57
CA SER A 5 -13.72 -14.20 -12.14
C SER A 5 -13.35 -12.74 -11.93
N ARG A 6 -13.74 -11.89 -12.88
CA ARG A 6 -13.48 -10.45 -12.78
C ARG A 6 -14.23 -9.83 -11.60
N PHE A 7 -15.47 -10.21 -11.44
CA PHE A 7 -16.28 -9.73 -10.33
C PHE A 7 -15.64 -10.09 -8.99
N GLY A 8 -15.13 -11.33 -8.88
CA GLY A 8 -14.43 -11.77 -7.68
C GLY A 8 -13.16 -10.98 -7.44
N GLN A 9 -12.41 -10.66 -8.51
CA GLN A 9 -11.19 -9.86 -8.39
C GLN A 9 -11.48 -8.47 -7.86
N ARG A 10 -12.55 -7.83 -8.36
CA ARG A 10 -12.93 -6.50 -7.86
C ARG A 10 -13.32 -6.53 -6.39
N ALA A 11 -14.06 -7.56 -5.99
CA ALA A 11 -14.45 -7.71 -4.59
C ALA A 11 -13.24 -7.90 -3.70
N GLN A 12 -12.28 -8.73 -4.13
CA GLN A 12 -11.05 -8.96 -3.38
C GLN A 12 -10.21 -7.70 -3.30
N ALA A 13 -10.11 -6.95 -4.42
CA ALA A 13 -9.35 -5.71 -4.46
C ALA A 13 -9.96 -4.67 -3.52
N ALA A 14 -11.28 -4.54 -3.54
CA ALA A 14 -11.98 -3.60 -2.66
C ALA A 14 -11.74 -3.93 -1.20
N LYS A 15 -11.79 -5.22 -0.86
CA LYS A 15 -11.54 -5.67 0.50
C LYS A 15 -10.12 -5.38 0.93
N ALA A 16 -9.14 -5.65 0.05
CA ALA A 16 -7.75 -5.40 0.34
C ALA A 16 -7.48 -3.92 0.55
N LEU A 17 -8.12 -3.05 -0.25
CA LEU A 17 -7.97 -1.61 -0.07
C LEU A 17 -8.55 -1.15 1.27
N GLU A 18 -9.70 -1.69 1.66
CA GLU A 18 -10.27 -1.35 2.97
C GLU A 18 -9.37 -1.80 4.10
N GLU A 19 -8.75 -2.97 3.97
CA GLU A 19 -7.79 -3.45 4.96
C GLU A 19 -6.55 -2.55 5.01
N ALA A 20 -6.11 -2.04 3.84
CA ALA A 20 -4.99 -1.10 3.80
C ALA A 20 -5.32 0.18 4.55
N LYS A 21 -6.52 0.72 4.33
CA LYS A 21 -6.97 1.93 5.02
C LYS A 21 -7.03 1.70 6.53
N ARG A 22 -7.49 0.52 6.93
CA ARG A 22 -7.55 0.17 8.35
C ARG A 22 -6.14 0.07 8.94
N ALA A 23 -5.21 -0.52 8.23
CA ALA A 23 -3.83 -0.62 8.70
C ALA A 23 -3.21 0.76 8.90
N LEU A 24 -3.48 1.70 7.98
CA LEU A 24 -3.01 3.08 8.14
C LEU A 24 -3.62 3.74 9.38
N LYS A 25 -4.91 3.52 9.60
CA LYS A 25 -5.59 4.07 10.77
C LYS A 25 -4.96 3.55 12.05
N LEU A 26 -4.65 2.24 12.10
CA LEU A 26 -4.00 1.64 13.25
C LEU A 26 -2.57 2.16 13.42
N ALA A 27 -1.86 2.40 12.31
CA ALA A 27 -0.52 2.99 12.37
C ALA A 27 -0.57 4.36 13.03
N ARG A 28 -1.53 5.20 12.63
CA ARG A 28 -1.67 6.54 13.22
C ARG A 28 -2.05 6.47 14.70
N LYS A 29 -2.85 5.46 15.07
CA LYS A 29 -3.19 5.25 16.48
C LYS A 29 -1.95 4.88 17.29
N GLU A 30 -1.08 4.03 16.75
CA GLU A 30 0.17 3.68 17.41
C GLU A 30 1.06 4.92 17.62
N LEU A 31 1.09 5.81 16.62
CA LEU A 31 1.83 7.07 16.76
C LEU A 31 1.27 7.93 17.88
N GLU A 32 -0.06 8.02 17.99
CA GLU A 32 -0.70 8.76 19.07
C GLU A 32 -0.38 8.14 20.44
N GLU A 33 -0.40 6.82 20.52
CA GLU A 33 -0.05 6.13 21.77
C GLU A 33 1.42 6.39 22.12
N PHE A 34 2.30 6.41 21.12
CA PHE A 34 3.71 6.75 21.35
C PHE A 34 3.83 8.15 21.98
N ARG A 35 3.07 9.11 21.47
CA ARG A 35 3.13 10.49 21.96
C ARG A 35 2.72 10.58 23.44
N LYS A 36 1.85 9.69 23.86
CA LYS A 36 1.39 9.65 25.25
C LYS A 36 2.35 8.88 26.15
N GLU A 37 2.77 7.71 25.70
CA GLU A 37 3.51 6.76 26.53
C GLU A 37 5.02 6.83 26.36
N ARG A 38 5.48 7.32 25.21
CA ARG A 38 6.91 7.40 24.88
C ARG A 38 7.61 6.05 24.84
N GLU A 39 6.89 4.98 24.56
CA GLU A 39 7.48 3.65 24.39
C GLU A 39 7.97 3.50 22.95
N ALA A 40 9.28 3.24 22.80
CA ALA A 40 9.91 3.12 21.47
C ALA A 40 9.22 2.05 20.60
N LEU A 41 8.74 0.98 21.22
CA LEU A 41 8.08 -0.09 20.47
C LEU A 41 6.84 0.40 19.73
N ARG A 42 6.09 1.34 20.34
CA ARG A 42 4.91 1.91 19.71
C ARG A 42 5.25 2.61 18.40
N LEU A 43 6.37 3.33 18.40
CA LEU A 43 6.79 4.06 17.20
C LEU A 43 7.21 3.08 16.10
N ARG A 44 7.90 2.01 16.47
CA ARG A 44 8.28 0.97 15.52
C ARG A 44 7.05 0.27 14.96
N ASP A 45 6.06 -0.01 15.80
CA ASP A 45 4.81 -0.65 15.36
C ASP A 45 4.04 0.25 14.42
N ALA A 46 4.05 1.56 14.64
CA ALA A 46 3.42 2.50 13.72
C ALA A 46 4.05 2.39 12.33
N CYS A 47 5.38 2.29 12.27
CA CYS A 47 6.09 2.16 11.01
C CYS A 47 5.72 0.85 10.29
N GLU A 48 5.67 -0.26 11.00
CA GLU A 48 5.36 -1.54 10.38
C GLU A 48 3.92 -1.60 9.89
N LYS A 49 2.99 -1.03 10.64
CA LYS A 49 1.59 -0.97 10.20
C LYS A 49 1.42 -0.07 8.98
N GLY A 50 2.19 1.01 8.91
CA GLY A 50 2.21 1.86 7.72
C GLY A 50 2.73 1.11 6.50
N TRP A 51 3.79 0.32 6.70
CA TRP A 51 4.33 -0.52 5.63
C TRP A 51 3.30 -1.57 5.17
N LEU A 52 2.64 -2.20 6.13
CA LEU A 52 1.59 -3.18 5.83
C LEU A 52 0.49 -2.56 4.96
N ALA A 53 0.10 -1.32 5.26
CA ALA A 53 -0.90 -0.62 4.47
C ALA A 53 -0.47 -0.48 3.00
N VAL A 54 0.80 -0.14 2.76
CA VAL A 54 1.33 -0.01 1.40
C VAL A 54 1.32 -1.35 0.69
N LEU A 55 1.71 -2.42 1.38
CA LEU A 55 1.70 -3.77 0.80
C LEU A 55 0.28 -4.19 0.41
N MET A 56 -0.67 -3.97 1.30
CA MET A 56 -2.06 -4.34 1.04
C MET A 56 -2.66 -3.55 -0.12
N ALA A 57 -2.37 -2.26 -0.20
CA ALA A 57 -2.86 -1.42 -1.29
C ALA A 57 -2.25 -1.86 -2.62
N THR A 58 -0.96 -2.19 -2.62
CA THR A 58 -0.29 -2.69 -3.83
C THR A 58 -0.93 -4.00 -4.27
N ASP A 59 -1.18 -4.91 -3.33
CA ASP A 59 -1.78 -6.19 -3.65
C ASP A 59 -3.21 -6.04 -4.18
N ALA A 60 -3.95 -5.05 -3.66
CA ALA A 60 -5.28 -4.73 -4.19
C ALA A 60 -5.20 -4.36 -5.67
N LEU A 61 -4.22 -3.54 -6.01
CA LEU A 61 -4.03 -3.09 -7.38
C LEU A 61 -3.65 -4.26 -8.29
N LEU A 62 -2.71 -5.09 -7.85
CA LEU A 62 -2.29 -6.25 -8.63
C LEU A 62 -3.45 -7.22 -8.86
N THR A 63 -4.28 -7.42 -7.85
CA THR A 63 -5.46 -8.27 -7.94
C THR A 63 -6.45 -7.72 -8.95
N GLU A 64 -6.72 -6.41 -8.90
CA GLU A 64 -7.67 -5.76 -9.81
C GLU A 64 -7.27 -5.96 -11.27
N PHE A 65 -5.97 -5.86 -11.56
CA PHE A 65 -5.49 -5.99 -12.92
C PHE A 65 -5.12 -7.42 -13.32
N GLY A 66 -5.47 -8.39 -12.49
CA GLY A 66 -5.29 -9.81 -12.83
C GLY A 66 -3.87 -10.31 -12.84
N LEU A 67 -2.97 -9.62 -12.14
CA LEU A 67 -1.55 -9.99 -12.14
C LEU A 67 -1.19 -11.02 -11.07
N GLY A 68 -2.16 -11.39 -10.25
CA GLY A 68 -1.96 -12.43 -9.26
C GLY A 68 -1.54 -11.90 -7.90
N ARG A 69 -1.27 -12.84 -7.02
CA ARG A 69 -0.94 -12.53 -5.64
C ARG A 69 0.54 -12.84 -5.41
N PRO A 70 1.35 -11.83 -5.09
CA PRO A 70 2.77 -12.07 -4.88
C PRO A 70 3.04 -12.85 -3.60
N GLU A 71 4.08 -13.69 -3.62
CA GLU A 71 4.47 -14.47 -2.46
C GLU A 71 5.72 -13.91 -1.79
N SER A 72 6.34 -12.90 -2.40
CA SER A 72 7.55 -12.28 -1.85
C SER A 72 7.59 -10.81 -2.23
N TYR A 73 8.45 -10.05 -1.55
CA TYR A 73 8.66 -8.65 -1.89
C TYR A 73 9.26 -8.53 -3.30
N ALA A 74 10.20 -9.39 -3.65
CA ALA A 74 10.80 -9.37 -4.98
C ALA A 74 9.75 -9.60 -6.07
N GLU A 75 8.85 -10.56 -5.85
CA GLU A 75 7.77 -10.83 -6.80
C GLU A 75 6.81 -9.65 -6.88
N ARG A 76 6.49 -9.03 -5.74
CA ARG A 76 5.61 -7.86 -5.72
C ARG A 76 6.20 -6.72 -6.56
N ARG A 77 7.51 -6.47 -6.43
CA ARG A 77 8.17 -5.43 -7.23
C ARG A 77 8.10 -5.76 -8.71
N ALA A 78 8.33 -7.02 -9.07
CA ALA A 78 8.30 -7.45 -10.46
C ALA A 78 6.90 -7.28 -11.07
N LEU A 79 5.88 -7.67 -10.33
CA LEU A 79 4.50 -7.53 -10.79
C LEU A 79 4.09 -6.07 -10.90
N LEU A 80 4.55 -5.23 -9.98
CA LEU A 80 4.24 -3.80 -10.04
C LEU A 80 4.94 -3.15 -11.23
N LYS A 81 6.15 -3.57 -11.55
CA LYS A 81 6.84 -3.11 -12.77
C LYS A 81 6.04 -3.47 -14.00
N ARG A 82 5.53 -4.69 -14.04
CA ARG A 82 4.70 -5.14 -15.16
C ARG A 82 3.42 -4.31 -15.26
N LEU A 83 2.82 -3.99 -14.11
CA LEU A 83 1.64 -3.14 -14.09
C LEU A 83 1.95 -1.77 -14.67
N GLU A 84 3.09 -1.17 -14.31
CA GLU A 84 3.48 0.13 -14.84
C GLU A 84 3.69 0.09 -16.34
N GLU A 85 4.15 -1.03 -16.87
CA GLU A 85 4.31 -1.20 -18.31
C GLU A 85 2.97 -1.29 -19.04
N GLU A 86 1.98 -1.86 -18.38
CA GLU A 86 0.64 -2.06 -18.97
C GLU A 86 -0.32 -0.91 -18.71
N VAL A 87 -0.12 -0.17 -17.61
CA VAL A 87 -1.00 0.91 -17.19
C VAL A 87 -0.20 2.20 -17.06
N PRO A 88 -0.21 3.06 -18.09
CA PRO A 88 0.62 4.28 -18.10
C PRO A 88 0.43 5.17 -16.88
N LYS A 89 -0.79 5.26 -16.37
CA LYS A 89 -1.06 6.08 -15.18
C LYS A 89 -0.30 5.58 -13.95
N ALA A 90 -0.15 4.26 -13.81
CA ALA A 90 0.61 3.70 -12.70
C ALA A 90 2.09 4.11 -12.79
N ALA A 91 2.64 4.12 -14.01
CA ALA A 91 4.02 4.56 -14.23
C ALA A 91 4.17 6.05 -13.92
N GLU A 92 3.21 6.87 -14.34
CA GLU A 92 3.24 8.31 -14.06
C GLU A 92 3.23 8.59 -12.56
N LEU A 93 2.49 7.78 -11.81
CA LEU A 93 2.42 7.93 -10.36
C LEU A 93 3.69 7.43 -9.66
N GLY A 94 4.55 6.70 -10.36
CA GLY A 94 5.79 6.19 -9.81
C GLY A 94 5.58 5.22 -8.67
N LEU A 95 4.59 4.36 -8.78
CA LEU A 95 4.19 3.49 -7.67
C LEU A 95 5.31 2.55 -7.23
N ARG A 96 6.06 1.99 -8.18
CA ARG A 96 7.14 1.07 -7.84
C ARG A 96 8.24 1.75 -7.02
N ASP A 97 8.63 2.95 -7.43
CA ASP A 97 9.64 3.71 -6.69
C ASP A 97 9.15 4.08 -5.30
N ARG A 98 7.88 4.45 -5.21
CA ARG A 98 7.27 4.82 -3.93
C ARG A 98 7.15 3.61 -3.00
N LEU A 99 6.81 2.44 -3.55
CA LEU A 99 6.80 1.20 -2.79
C LEU A 99 8.19 0.95 -2.18
N GLY A 100 9.23 1.07 -3.00
CA GLY A 100 10.59 0.87 -2.53
C GLY A 100 11.00 1.84 -1.44
N ALA A 101 10.64 3.13 -1.61
CA ALA A 101 10.97 4.14 -0.62
C ALA A 101 10.26 3.87 0.71
N ARG A 102 8.98 3.50 0.66
CA ARG A 102 8.25 3.20 1.89
C ARG A 102 8.81 1.97 2.59
N GLY A 103 9.24 0.97 1.84
CA GLY A 103 9.87 -0.21 2.41
C GLY A 103 11.16 0.15 3.15
N TYR A 104 11.98 0.98 2.54
CA TYR A 104 13.23 1.40 3.16
C TYR A 104 12.98 2.22 4.43
N TYR A 105 12.16 3.26 4.33
CA TYR A 105 11.94 4.15 5.48
C TYR A 105 11.11 3.51 6.57
N LEU A 106 10.03 2.84 6.23
CA LEU A 106 9.13 2.29 7.25
C LEU A 106 9.59 0.94 7.79
N HIS A 107 9.92 0.01 6.90
CA HIS A 107 10.25 -1.36 7.32
C HIS A 107 11.68 -1.47 7.83
N ILE A 108 12.64 -0.94 7.08
CA ILE A 108 14.05 -1.07 7.46
C ILE A 108 14.41 -0.06 8.55
N LEU A 109 14.33 1.23 8.26
CA LEU A 109 14.75 2.25 9.22
C LEU A 109 13.79 2.36 10.41
N GLY A 110 12.50 2.36 10.13
CA GLY A 110 11.50 2.58 11.18
C GLY A 110 11.29 1.37 12.07
N TYR A 111 11.01 0.22 11.47
CA TYR A 111 10.69 -0.97 12.25
C TYR A 111 11.91 -1.75 12.69
N HIS A 112 12.79 -2.15 11.76
CA HIS A 112 13.94 -2.97 12.13
C HIS A 112 15.00 -2.20 12.91
N GLU A 113 15.40 -1.04 12.42
CA GLU A 113 16.44 -0.27 13.09
C GLU A 113 15.91 0.63 14.21
N GLY A 114 14.65 1.04 14.10
CA GLY A 114 14.07 1.92 15.10
C GLY A 114 14.71 3.29 15.12
N SER A 115 15.15 3.78 13.96
CA SER A 115 15.96 5.01 13.86
C SER A 115 15.18 6.25 13.45
N LEU A 116 13.88 6.13 13.17
CA LEU A 116 13.07 7.29 12.81
C LEU A 116 12.55 8.00 14.06
N VAL A 117 12.52 9.34 14.01
CA VAL A 117 11.89 10.14 15.06
C VAL A 117 10.41 10.34 14.72
N GLU A 118 9.61 10.79 15.70
CA GLU A 118 8.16 10.85 15.50
C GLU A 118 7.72 11.74 14.34
N GLU A 119 8.42 12.85 14.10
CA GLU A 119 8.09 13.73 12.98
C GLU A 119 8.31 13.04 11.64
N GLU A 120 9.37 12.24 11.55
CA GLU A 120 9.62 11.46 10.32
C GLU A 120 8.56 10.39 10.12
N VAL A 121 8.14 9.74 11.22
CA VAL A 121 7.10 8.72 11.13
C VAL A 121 5.79 9.35 10.65
N GLU A 122 5.43 10.51 11.16
CA GLU A 122 4.23 11.21 10.72
C GLU A 122 4.30 11.56 9.24
N GLU A 123 5.45 12.05 8.77
CA GLU A 123 5.65 12.35 7.35
C GLU A 123 5.53 11.10 6.50
N GLU A 124 6.09 9.98 6.97
CA GLU A 124 5.99 8.72 6.24
C GLU A 124 4.55 8.23 6.15
N LEU A 125 3.79 8.35 7.24
CA LEU A 125 2.39 7.94 7.22
C LEU A 125 1.56 8.83 6.30
N ASP A 126 1.89 10.11 6.19
CA ASP A 126 1.25 11.00 5.22
C ASP A 126 1.53 10.53 3.79
N LYS A 127 2.75 10.07 3.53
CA LYS A 127 3.11 9.53 2.22
C LYS A 127 2.37 8.21 1.93
N VAL A 128 2.16 7.39 2.96
CA VAL A 128 1.34 6.19 2.83
C VAL A 128 -0.09 6.58 2.44
N GLU A 129 -0.63 7.59 3.09
CA GLU A 129 -1.99 8.04 2.80
C GLU A 129 -2.13 8.47 1.33
N ARG A 130 -1.15 9.21 0.82
CA ARG A 130 -1.17 9.62 -0.59
C ARG A 130 -1.07 8.41 -1.52
N TYR A 131 -0.25 7.42 -1.15
CA TYR A 131 -0.13 6.19 -1.93
C TYR A 131 -1.47 5.47 -2.02
N LEU A 132 -2.16 5.34 -0.89
CA LEU A 132 -3.46 4.68 -0.85
C LEU A 132 -4.50 5.43 -1.68
N LYS A 133 -4.48 6.77 -1.63
CA LYS A 133 -5.39 7.57 -2.44
C LYS A 133 -5.13 7.38 -3.93
N ASP A 134 -3.88 7.32 -4.32
CA ASP A 134 -3.54 7.11 -5.73
C ASP A 134 -3.94 5.72 -6.19
N VAL A 135 -3.75 4.70 -5.36
CA VAL A 135 -4.22 3.35 -5.67
C VAL A 135 -5.75 3.35 -5.81
N GLU A 136 -6.44 3.99 -4.90
CA GLU A 136 -7.91 4.07 -4.96
C GLU A 136 -8.39 4.70 -6.26
N GLU A 137 -7.73 5.76 -6.70
CA GLU A 137 -8.08 6.41 -7.96
C GLU A 137 -7.87 5.48 -9.15
N LEU A 138 -6.76 4.74 -9.16
CA LEU A 138 -6.52 3.77 -10.22
C LEU A 138 -7.58 2.68 -10.26
N LEU A 139 -8.03 2.23 -9.09
CA LEU A 139 -9.07 1.22 -9.01
C LEU A 139 -10.39 1.75 -9.56
N LYS A 140 -10.71 3.02 -9.26
CA LYS A 140 -11.92 3.66 -9.79
C LYS A 140 -11.84 3.82 -11.30
N GLU A 141 -10.72 4.29 -11.81
CA GLU A 141 -10.53 4.47 -13.25
C GLU A 141 -10.62 3.13 -13.98
N SER A 142 -10.10 2.06 -13.39
CA SER A 142 -10.20 0.73 -13.96
C SER A 142 -11.66 0.31 -14.13
N HIS A 143 -12.49 0.59 -13.12
CA HIS A 143 -13.93 0.26 -13.20
C HIS A 143 -14.63 1.09 -14.25
N ASP A 144 -14.30 2.38 -14.33
CA ASP A 144 -14.99 3.30 -15.24
C ASP A 144 -14.61 3.07 -16.69
N THR A 145 -13.39 2.60 -16.96
CA THR A 145 -12.87 2.50 -18.31
C THR A 145 -12.98 1.11 -18.93
N GLN A 146 -13.44 0.12 -18.19
CA GLN A 146 -13.58 -1.23 -18.72
C GLN A 146 -14.82 -1.31 -19.59
N PRO A 147 -14.65 -1.55 -20.90
CA PRO A 147 -15.80 -1.58 -21.82
C PRO A 147 -16.65 -2.83 -21.60
N GLY A 148 -17.96 -2.68 -21.87
CA GLY A 148 -18.88 -3.80 -21.83
C GLY A 148 -19.14 -4.40 -20.47
N GLU A 149 -18.76 -3.69 -19.46
CA GLU A 149 -18.89 -4.19 -18.09
C GLU A 149 -20.26 -3.95 -17.47
#